data_57fdc1070f6d783a864564faf07914e4
#
_entry.id   57fdc1070f6d783a864564faf07914e4
#
_cell.length_a   1.000
_cell.length_b   1.000
_cell.length_c   1.000
_cell.angle_alpha   90.00
_cell.angle_beta   90.00
_cell.angle_gamma   90.00
#
_symmetry.space_group_name_H-M   'P 1'
#
loop_
_entity.id
_entity.type
_entity.pdbx_description
1 polymer ?
#
loop_
_entity_poly.entity_id
_entity_poly.type
_entity_poly.pdbx_seq_one_letter_code
_entity_poly.pdbx_strand_id
1 'polypeptide(L)'
;MPKNTSTDGTANTESTKAELAAIADTLDRCRERLGSLGASRLMAIRDPKNADAGDDLLTAIYEAERGLNTALRLVQRAARQGR
;
A
#
# COMPACT_ATOMS: atom_id res chain seq x y z
N MET A 1 -1.77 -21.52 -23.25
CA MET A 1 -2.20 -21.28 -22.83
C MET A 1 -2.53 -21.12 -21.93
N PRO A 2 -2.83 -20.82 -21.71
CA PRO A 2 -3.20 -20.62 -20.86
C PRO A 2 -3.88 -20.81 -20.17
N LYS A 3 -4.08 -20.61 -19.89
CA LYS A 3 -4.64 -20.72 -19.28
C LYS A 3 -5.43 -20.42 -18.86
N ASN A 4 -5.79 -20.10 -18.86
CA ASN A 4 -6.58 -19.70 -18.42
C ASN A 4 -7.44 -19.87 -18.33
N THR A 5 -7.50 -19.97 -18.44
CA THR A 5 -8.26 -20.00 -18.58
C THR A 5 -9.10 -20.35 -18.03
N SER A 6 -9.16 -20.24 -17.72
CA SER A 6 -10.04 -20.43 -17.15
C SER A 6 -11.33 -20.32 -17.29
N THR A 7 -11.77 -20.97 -17.52
CA THR A 7 -13.12 -21.06 -17.78
C THR A 7 -13.91 -21.42 -16.59
N ASP A 8 -13.31 -21.90 -15.61
CA ASP A 8 -13.97 -22.23 -14.35
C ASP A 8 -14.03 -20.96 -13.52
N GLY A 9 -15.24 -20.43 -13.32
CA GLY A 9 -15.41 -19.21 -12.55
C GLY A 9 -14.90 -19.34 -11.13
N THR A 10 -15.06 -20.52 -10.54
CA THR A 10 -14.57 -20.73 -9.18
C THR A 10 -13.06 -20.62 -9.12
N ALA A 11 -12.37 -21.23 -10.08
CA ALA A 11 -10.92 -21.15 -10.12
C ALA A 11 -10.48 -19.72 -10.33
N ASN A 12 -11.15 -18.98 -11.21
CA ASN A 12 -10.82 -17.60 -11.45
C ASN A 12 -11.02 -16.77 -10.20
N THR A 13 -12.09 -17.04 -9.47
CA THR A 13 -12.36 -16.30 -8.24
C THR A 13 -11.27 -16.55 -7.22
N GLU A 14 -10.88 -17.80 -7.03
CA GLU A 14 -9.84 -18.10 -6.07
C GLU A 14 -8.51 -17.49 -6.47
N SER A 15 -8.20 -17.54 -7.75
CA SER A 15 -6.98 -16.95 -8.25
C SER A 15 -6.99 -15.45 -8.04
N THR A 16 -8.11 -14.81 -8.31
CA THR A 16 -8.24 -13.39 -8.12
C THR A 16 -8.09 -13.02 -6.66
N LYS A 17 -8.71 -13.79 -5.77
CA LYS A 17 -8.60 -13.52 -4.34
C LYS A 17 -7.15 -13.67 -3.88
N ALA A 18 -6.45 -14.67 -4.38
CA ALA A 18 -5.05 -14.86 -4.02
C ALA A 18 -4.21 -13.68 -4.49
N GLU A 19 -4.49 -13.18 -5.69
CA GLU A 19 -3.77 -12.02 -6.18
C GLU A 19 -4.06 -10.79 -5.34
N LEU A 20 -5.32 -10.60 -4.97
CA LEU A 20 -5.67 -9.46 -4.14
C LEU A 20 -4.99 -9.53 -2.79
N ALA A 21 -4.91 -10.72 -2.22
CA ALA A 21 -4.22 -10.89 -0.94
C ALA A 21 -2.73 -10.56 -1.08
N ALA A 22 -2.13 -10.97 -2.18
CA ALA A 22 -0.71 -10.66 -2.41
C ALA A 22 -0.50 -9.17 -2.58
N ILE A 23 -1.42 -8.51 -3.29
CA ILE A 23 -1.35 -7.07 -3.46
C ILE A 23 -1.48 -6.37 -2.12
N ALA A 24 -2.43 -6.83 -1.30
CA ALA A 24 -2.61 -6.24 0.03
C ALA A 24 -1.35 -6.35 0.86
N ASP A 25 -0.68 -7.49 0.78
CA ASP A 25 0.55 -7.70 1.53
C ASP A 25 1.64 -6.73 1.05
N THR A 26 1.74 -6.54 -0.26
CA THR A 26 2.70 -5.61 -0.82
C THR A 26 2.39 -4.18 -0.39
N LEU A 27 1.12 -3.81 -0.43
CA LEU A 27 0.73 -2.47 0.00
C LEU A 27 1.04 -2.24 1.47
N ASP A 28 0.85 -3.26 2.28
CA ASP A 28 1.14 -3.13 3.71
C ASP A 28 2.63 -2.88 3.93
N ARG A 29 3.48 -3.57 3.20
CA ARG A 29 4.91 -3.34 3.31
C ARG A 29 5.30 -1.95 2.83
N CYS A 30 4.67 -1.49 1.75
CA CYS A 30 4.93 -0.15 1.26
C CYS A 30 4.51 0.88 2.30
N ARG A 31 3.37 0.65 2.93
CA ARG A 31 2.89 1.55 3.98
C ARG A 31 3.89 1.63 5.12
N GLU A 32 4.43 0.49 5.52
CA GLU A 32 5.42 0.47 6.59
C GLU A 32 6.67 1.22 6.21
N ARG A 33 7.10 1.08 4.96
CA ARG A 33 8.28 1.78 4.49
C ARG A 33 8.05 3.29 4.46
N LEU A 34 6.86 3.70 4.04
CA LEU A 34 6.53 5.11 4.06
C LEU A 34 6.49 5.65 5.47
N GLY A 35 5.97 4.86 6.40
CA GLY A 35 5.97 5.28 7.81
C GLY A 35 7.38 5.51 8.32
N SER A 36 8.30 4.63 7.97
CA SER A 36 9.69 4.78 8.36
C SER A 36 10.31 6.02 7.74
N LEU A 37 10.01 6.26 6.46
CA LEU A 37 10.50 7.45 5.79
C LEU A 37 9.97 8.71 6.46
N GLY A 38 8.69 8.70 6.80
CA GLY A 38 8.10 9.86 7.48
C GLY A 38 8.76 10.13 8.81
N ALA A 39 9.03 9.07 9.57
CA ALA A 39 9.68 9.24 10.86
C ALA A 39 11.10 9.78 10.69
N SER A 40 11.83 9.25 9.72
CA SER A 40 13.18 9.74 9.43
C SER A 40 13.15 11.20 9.01
N ARG A 41 12.20 11.54 8.15
CA ARG A 41 12.10 12.90 7.67
C ARG A 41 11.76 13.86 8.79
N LEU A 42 10.85 13.44 9.68
CA LEU A 42 10.49 14.27 10.81
C LEU A 42 11.70 14.55 11.68
N MET A 43 12.51 13.53 11.93
CA MET A 43 13.72 13.74 12.71
C MET A 43 14.66 14.71 12.01
N ALA A 44 14.77 14.60 10.70
CA ALA A 44 15.66 15.47 9.95
C ALA A 44 15.23 16.93 10.02
N ILE A 45 13.95 17.20 9.94
CA ILE A 45 13.49 18.60 9.96
C ILE A 45 13.52 19.20 11.36
N ARG A 46 13.67 18.36 12.38
CA ARG A 46 13.85 18.88 13.72
C ARG A 46 15.26 19.36 13.97
N ASP A 47 16.19 18.95 13.12
CA ASP A 47 17.56 19.41 13.20
C ASP A 47 17.59 20.88 12.78
N PRO A 48 18.13 21.77 13.61
CA PRO A 48 18.17 23.21 13.23
C PRO A 48 18.80 23.48 11.90
N LYS A 49 19.72 22.63 11.47
CA LYS A 49 20.36 22.81 10.17
C LYS A 49 19.42 22.57 9.02
N ASN A 50 18.35 21.83 9.26
CA ASN A 50 17.42 21.47 8.21
C ASN A 50 16.04 22.06 8.44
N ALA A 51 15.95 23.08 9.26
CA ALA A 51 14.66 23.59 9.72
C ALA A 51 13.76 24.02 8.56
N ASP A 52 14.36 24.49 7.49
CA ASP A 52 13.57 24.98 6.36
C ASP A 52 13.30 23.95 5.31
N ALA A 53 13.79 22.76 5.49
CA ALA A 53 13.69 21.75 4.46
C ALA A 53 12.59 20.78 4.76
N GLY A 54 11.86 20.40 3.75
CA GLY A 54 11.15 19.18 3.81
C GLY A 54 9.72 19.15 4.34
N ASP A 55 9.17 20.29 4.68
CA ASP A 55 7.79 20.29 5.12
C ASP A 55 6.86 19.75 4.05
N ASP A 56 7.05 20.20 2.82
CA ASP A 56 6.24 19.72 1.72
C ASP A 56 6.47 18.24 1.48
N LEU A 57 7.71 17.81 1.61
CA LEU A 57 8.03 16.41 1.42
C LEU A 57 7.41 15.55 2.51
N LEU A 58 7.48 16.00 3.74
CA LEU A 58 6.87 15.26 4.85
C LEU A 58 5.37 15.18 4.66
N THR A 59 4.74 16.28 4.26
CA THR A 59 3.32 16.28 3.99
C THR A 59 2.98 15.29 2.88
N ALA A 60 3.78 15.29 1.82
CA ALA A 60 3.55 14.37 0.71
C ALA A 60 3.68 12.91 1.17
N ILE A 61 4.65 12.63 2.04
CA ILE A 61 4.81 11.29 2.56
C ILE A 61 3.58 10.88 3.37
N TYR A 62 3.08 11.78 4.21
CA TYR A 62 1.88 11.46 5.00
C TYR A 62 0.68 11.24 4.12
N GLU A 63 0.54 12.02 3.06
CA GLU A 63 -0.58 11.85 2.14
C GLU A 63 -0.47 10.54 1.40
N ALA A 64 0.73 10.17 1.01
CA ALA A 64 0.95 8.89 0.34
C ALA A 64 0.62 7.74 1.29
N GLU A 65 1.02 7.87 2.54
CA GLU A 65 0.73 6.85 3.54
C GLU A 65 -0.78 6.71 3.73
N ARG A 66 -1.47 7.83 3.78
CA ARG A 66 -2.93 7.82 3.91
C ARG A 66 -3.57 7.14 2.72
N GLY A 67 -3.08 7.45 1.52
CA GLY A 67 -3.59 6.83 0.32
C GLY A 67 -3.38 5.34 0.32
N LEU A 68 -2.20 4.89 0.77
CA LEU A 68 -1.93 3.47 0.85
C LEU A 68 -2.81 2.79 1.89
N ASN A 69 -3.08 3.44 3.02
CA ASN A 69 -4.00 2.88 4.00
C ASN A 69 -5.37 2.67 3.41
N THR A 70 -5.84 3.64 2.64
CA THR A 70 -7.14 3.52 2.00
C THR A 70 -7.13 2.40 0.97
N ALA A 71 -6.10 2.38 0.13
CA ALA A 71 -6.00 1.35 -0.90
C ALA A 71 -5.92 -0.04 -0.27
N LEU A 72 -5.14 -0.17 0.79
CA LEU A 72 -4.97 -1.44 1.47
C LEU A 72 -6.32 -1.95 1.99
N ARG A 73 -7.08 -1.06 2.63
CA ARG A 73 -8.38 -1.43 3.14
C ARG A 73 -9.31 -1.89 2.03
N LEU A 74 -9.29 -1.17 0.91
CA LEU A 74 -10.17 -1.52 -0.20
C LEU A 74 -9.78 -2.84 -0.83
N VAL A 75 -8.48 -3.08 -0.98
CA VAL A 75 -8.02 -4.33 -1.55
C VAL A 75 -8.34 -5.49 -0.62
N GLN A 76 -8.15 -5.32 0.68
CA GLN A 76 -8.49 -6.35 1.64
C GLN A 76 -9.97 -6.67 1.62
N ARG A 77 -10.79 -5.63 1.50
CA ARG A 77 -12.22 -5.81 1.40
C ARG A 77 -12.59 -6.58 0.14
N ALA A 78 -11.97 -6.23 -0.98
CA ALA A 78 -12.23 -6.94 -2.22
C ALA A 78 -11.84 -8.40 -2.11
N ALA A 79 -10.71 -8.68 -1.46
CA ALA A 79 -10.27 -10.05 -1.30
C ALA A 79 -11.26 -10.88 -0.50
N ARG A 80 -11.93 -10.25 0.46
CA ARG A 80 -12.90 -10.97 1.28
C ARG A 80 -14.24 -11.15 0.60
N GLN A 81 -14.53 -10.33 -0.40
CA GLN A 81 -15.83 -10.38 -1.03
C GLN A 81 -15.96 -11.45 -2.08
N GLY A 82 -14.89 -11.85 -2.66
CA GLY A 82 -14.96 -12.76 -3.78
C GLY A 82 -15.67 -14.04 -3.38
N ARG A 83 -16.82 -14.29 -3.93
CA ARG A 83 -17.52 -15.48 -3.58
C ARG A 83 -17.92 -16.22 -4.78
#